data_9f0b95a018a72ed0dd39db94a1f2d3dd
#
_entry.id   9f0b95a018a72ed0dd39db94a1f2d3dd
#
_cell.length_a   1.000
_cell.length_b   1.000
_cell.length_c   1.000
_cell.angle_alpha   90.00
_cell.angle_beta   90.00
_cell.angle_gamma   90.00
#
_symmetry.space_group_name_H-M   'P 1'
#
loop_
_entity.id
_entity.type
_entity.pdbx_description
1 polymer ?
#
loop_
_entity_poly.entity_id
_entity_poly.type
_entity_poly.pdbx_seq_one_letter_code
_entity_poly.pdbx_strand_id
1 'polypeptide(L)'
;MLVFVFQPKRAVDPETNLVWWHCPMGRYLHIPPMIPDSSWDPSSFALPWWKDDTLRVGRLTEKTRKLRVINMVTKDDDTIEVCSEETLNEILDRYMELNEHAASYTWKRLGRPLDMDKTLEENDIPDETDEFIDLNIDEHAYIPAVHLYYNDDLTVA
;
A
#
# COMPACT_ATOMS: atom_id res chain seq x y z
N MET A 1 26.74 -21.35 19.86
CA MET A 1 25.69 -21.49 18.84
C MET A 1 25.07 -22.88 19.01
N LEU A 2 23.95 -22.96 19.74
CA LEU A 2 23.23 -24.23 19.98
C LEU A 2 22.37 -24.51 18.76
N VAL A 3 22.77 -25.50 17.97
CA VAL A 3 21.96 -26.04 16.89
C VAL A 3 20.96 -27.01 17.51
N PHE A 4 19.73 -26.58 17.67
CA PHE A 4 18.64 -27.48 18.00
C PHE A 4 18.31 -28.35 16.77
N VAL A 5 18.80 -29.59 16.75
CA VAL A 5 18.36 -30.56 15.77
C VAL A 5 16.98 -31.07 16.21
N PHE A 6 15.94 -30.54 15.63
CA PHE A 6 14.59 -31.05 15.80
C PHE A 6 14.47 -32.38 15.07
N GLN A 7 14.24 -33.48 15.80
CA GLN A 7 13.81 -34.74 15.20
C GLN A 7 12.28 -34.78 15.21
N PRO A 8 11.63 -34.58 14.05
CA PRO A 8 10.17 -34.65 13.97
C PRO A 8 9.72 -36.13 14.21
N LYS A 9 8.69 -36.31 15.03
CA LYS A 9 8.07 -37.62 15.19
C LYS A 9 7.34 -37.98 13.91
N ARG A 10 7.70 -39.16 13.35
CA ARG A 10 7.04 -39.71 12.18
C ARG A 10 5.73 -40.35 12.64
N ALA A 11 4.61 -39.86 12.16
CA ALA A 11 3.31 -40.49 12.29
C ALA A 11 2.84 -40.88 10.89
N VAL A 12 2.43 -42.13 10.73
CA VAL A 12 1.87 -42.65 9.48
C VAL A 12 0.37 -42.76 9.67
N ASP A 13 -0.38 -42.13 8.80
CA ASP A 13 -1.83 -42.27 8.76
C ASP A 13 -2.16 -43.69 8.26
N PRO A 14 -2.90 -44.49 9.04
CA PRO A 14 -3.16 -45.90 8.69
C PRO A 14 -4.09 -46.08 7.47
N GLU A 15 -4.89 -45.05 7.13
CA GLU A 15 -5.85 -45.13 6.01
C GLU A 15 -5.21 -44.66 4.69
N THR A 16 -4.41 -43.60 4.73
CA THR A 16 -3.82 -43.02 3.51
C THR A 16 -2.37 -43.40 3.28
N ASN A 17 -1.74 -44.04 4.26
CA ASN A 17 -0.32 -44.40 4.28
C ASN A 17 0.62 -43.18 4.10
N LEU A 18 0.09 -42.00 4.34
CA LEU A 18 0.84 -40.71 4.28
C LEU A 18 1.62 -40.50 5.56
N VAL A 19 2.83 -40.05 5.43
CA VAL A 19 3.69 -39.72 6.57
C VAL A 19 3.44 -38.26 6.98
N TRP A 20 2.93 -38.09 8.18
CA TRP A 20 2.78 -36.79 8.79
C TRP A 20 4.01 -36.47 9.65
N TRP A 21 4.60 -35.32 9.39
CA TRP A 21 5.68 -34.82 10.22
C TRP A 21 5.11 -33.78 11.19
N HIS A 22 5.04 -34.14 12.46
CA HIS A 22 4.51 -33.29 13.49
C HIS A 22 5.66 -32.50 14.18
N CYS A 23 5.62 -31.19 14.13
CA CYS A 23 6.48 -30.35 14.95
C CYS A 23 5.88 -30.24 16.35
N PRO A 24 6.62 -30.50 17.45
CA PRO A 24 6.12 -30.38 18.82
C PRO A 24 5.59 -28.98 19.18
N MET A 25 5.95 -27.95 18.40
CA MET A 25 5.48 -26.56 18.59
C MET A 25 4.22 -26.24 17.74
N GLY A 26 3.55 -27.22 17.16
CA GLY A 26 2.35 -27.01 16.34
C GLY A 26 2.59 -26.35 14.99
N ARG A 27 3.84 -26.18 14.57
CA ARG A 27 4.19 -25.65 13.25
C ARG A 27 4.40 -26.81 12.28
N TYR A 28 3.77 -26.74 11.12
CA TYR A 28 4.03 -27.66 10.03
C TYR A 28 5.32 -27.25 9.33
N LEU A 29 6.32 -28.13 9.35
CA LEU A 29 7.50 -27.97 8.51
C LEU A 29 7.14 -28.43 7.10
N HIS A 30 7.32 -27.57 6.11
CA HIS A 30 7.27 -27.98 4.72
C HIS A 30 8.53 -28.83 4.43
N ILE A 31 8.36 -30.15 4.39
CA ILE A 31 9.43 -31.07 4.04
C ILE A 31 9.23 -31.40 2.56
N PRO A 32 10.24 -31.19 1.72
CA PRO A 32 10.17 -31.61 0.32
C PRO A 32 9.92 -33.11 0.22
N PRO A 33 9.11 -33.57 -0.73
CA PRO A 33 8.85 -34.97 -0.93
C PRO A 33 10.15 -35.74 -1.15
N MET A 34 10.32 -36.85 -0.42
CA MET A 34 11.51 -37.67 -0.53
C MET A 34 11.46 -38.60 -1.76
N ILE A 35 10.43 -38.50 -2.59
CA ILE A 35 10.22 -39.33 -3.77
C ILE A 35 10.88 -38.61 -4.97
N PRO A 36 11.86 -39.26 -5.64
CA PRO A 36 12.59 -38.63 -6.75
C PRO A 36 11.72 -38.25 -7.96
N ASP A 37 10.55 -38.88 -8.10
CA ASP A 37 9.64 -38.69 -9.24
C ASP A 37 8.55 -37.63 -8.97
N SER A 38 8.64 -36.87 -7.88
CA SER A 38 7.71 -35.79 -7.68
C SER A 38 8.00 -34.67 -8.70
N SER A 39 6.96 -34.17 -9.33
CA SER A 39 7.04 -33.01 -10.24
C SER A 39 7.44 -31.73 -9.53
N TRP A 40 7.75 -31.81 -8.24
CA TRP A 40 8.17 -30.66 -7.45
C TRP A 40 9.67 -30.39 -7.65
N ASP A 41 9.96 -29.26 -8.26
CA ASP A 41 11.32 -28.78 -8.45
C ASP A 41 11.59 -27.62 -7.47
N PRO A 42 12.53 -27.78 -6.49
CA PRO A 42 12.87 -26.72 -5.57
C PRO A 42 13.49 -25.49 -6.28
N SER A 43 14.00 -25.66 -7.50
CA SER A 43 14.52 -24.55 -8.28
C SER A 43 13.42 -23.66 -8.86
N SER A 44 12.18 -24.12 -8.91
CA SER A 44 11.03 -23.32 -9.35
C SER A 44 10.64 -22.20 -8.36
N PHE A 45 11.13 -22.27 -7.14
CA PHE A 45 11.02 -21.17 -6.17
C PHE A 45 12.16 -20.16 -6.30
N ALA A 46 12.42 -19.69 -7.53
CA ALA A 46 13.46 -18.72 -7.80
C ALA A 46 13.28 -17.42 -6.97
N LEU A 47 12.04 -17.07 -6.71
CA LEU A 47 11.68 -15.94 -5.85
C LEU A 47 10.66 -16.40 -4.79
N PRO A 48 10.95 -16.30 -3.48
CA PRO A 48 9.96 -16.58 -2.44
C PRO A 48 8.74 -15.65 -2.60
N TRP A 49 7.53 -16.17 -2.38
CA TRP A 49 6.28 -15.40 -2.56
C TRP A 49 6.25 -14.07 -1.76
N TRP A 50 6.92 -13.98 -0.61
CA TRP A 50 7.01 -12.75 0.19
C TRP A 50 8.00 -11.71 -0.35
N LYS A 51 8.75 -12.06 -1.40
CA LYS A 51 9.63 -11.15 -2.16
C LYS A 51 9.13 -10.88 -3.57
N ASP A 52 8.02 -11.49 -3.93
CA ASP A 52 7.39 -11.29 -5.23
C ASP A 52 6.52 -10.04 -5.18
N ASP A 53 6.99 -8.96 -5.78
CA ASP A 53 6.29 -7.68 -5.81
C ASP A 53 4.96 -7.76 -6.57
N THR A 54 4.76 -8.75 -7.45
CA THR A 54 3.50 -8.95 -8.16
C THR A 54 2.37 -9.41 -7.23
N LEU A 55 2.71 -10.00 -6.07
CA LEU A 55 1.77 -10.44 -5.05
C LEU A 55 1.55 -9.39 -3.96
N ARG A 56 2.17 -8.21 -4.09
CA ARG A 56 1.99 -7.13 -3.14
C ARG A 56 0.61 -6.51 -3.32
N VAL A 57 -0.21 -6.59 -2.28
CA VAL A 57 -1.51 -5.93 -2.21
C VAL A 57 -1.43 -4.80 -1.18
N GLY A 58 -1.56 -3.58 -1.67
CA GLY A 58 -1.51 -2.39 -0.82
C GLY A 58 -0.08 -1.96 -0.42
N ARG A 59 0.00 -0.91 0.36
CA ARG A 59 1.24 -0.31 0.87
C ARG A 59 1.24 -0.34 2.40
N LEU A 60 2.36 -0.69 2.99
CA LEU A 60 2.54 -0.54 4.43
C LEU A 60 2.73 0.95 4.73
N THR A 61 1.88 1.50 5.57
CA THR A 61 1.94 2.91 5.99
C THR A 61 1.80 3.00 7.52
N GLU A 62 2.39 4.01 8.12
CA GLU A 62 2.22 4.32 9.54
C GLU A 62 0.82 4.89 9.80
N LYS A 63 0.35 5.75 8.90
CA LYS A 63 -0.98 6.39 9.01
C LYS A 63 -1.57 6.66 7.64
N THR A 64 -2.88 6.43 7.50
CA THR A 64 -3.66 6.89 6.35
C THR A 64 -4.36 8.20 6.70
N ARG A 65 -4.56 9.05 5.71
CA ARG A 65 -5.27 10.31 5.82
C ARG A 65 -6.16 10.54 4.60
N LYS A 66 -7.20 11.32 4.75
CA LYS A 66 -8.08 11.68 3.65
C LYS A 66 -7.59 12.96 2.97
N LEU A 67 -7.66 12.96 1.65
CA LEU A 67 -7.35 14.10 0.80
C LEU A 67 -8.53 14.34 -0.14
N ARG A 68 -8.97 15.58 -0.22
CA ARG A 68 -10.02 16.01 -1.13
C ARG A 68 -9.38 16.63 -2.37
N VAL A 69 -9.73 16.10 -3.54
CA VAL A 69 -9.22 16.56 -4.83
C VAL A 69 -10.38 17.22 -5.59
N ILE A 70 -10.26 18.52 -5.82
CA ILE A 70 -11.29 19.32 -6.47
C ILE A 70 -10.82 19.72 -7.86
N ASN A 71 -11.50 19.25 -8.88
CA ASN A 71 -11.26 19.66 -10.25
C ASN A 71 -11.97 20.99 -10.54
N MET A 72 -11.20 22.06 -10.69
CA MET A 72 -11.76 23.39 -10.92
C MET A 72 -12.40 23.55 -12.30
N VAL A 73 -12.12 22.65 -13.22
CA VAL A 73 -12.64 22.66 -14.58
C VAL A 73 -13.97 21.93 -14.70
N THR A 74 -14.02 20.68 -14.27
CA THR A 74 -15.21 19.83 -14.35
C THR A 74 -16.16 20.05 -13.16
N LYS A 75 -15.66 20.63 -12.06
CA LYS A 75 -16.35 20.82 -10.77
C LYS A 75 -16.55 19.50 -10.01
N ASP A 76 -15.84 18.45 -10.39
CA ASP A 76 -15.83 17.20 -9.66
C ASP A 76 -15.04 17.35 -8.36
N ASP A 77 -15.47 16.61 -7.35
CA ASP A 77 -14.97 16.69 -5.98
C ASP A 77 -14.87 15.26 -5.43
N ASP A 78 -13.67 14.75 -5.41
CA ASP A 78 -13.37 13.39 -4.99
C ASP A 78 -12.59 13.39 -3.67
N THR A 79 -12.94 12.46 -2.79
CA THR A 79 -12.16 12.22 -1.56
C THR A 79 -11.48 10.88 -1.66
N ILE A 80 -10.16 10.89 -1.54
CA ILE A 80 -9.31 9.69 -1.61
C ILE A 80 -8.56 9.47 -0.30
N GLU A 81 -8.31 8.20 0.02
CA GLU A 81 -7.43 7.82 1.12
C GLU A 81 -5.99 7.73 0.64
N VAL A 82 -5.06 8.36 1.34
CA VAL A 82 -3.65 8.45 0.99
C VAL A 82 -2.78 8.05 2.18
N CYS A 83 -1.58 7.53 1.91
CA CYS A 83 -0.62 7.27 2.96
C CYS A 83 0.13 8.57 3.31
N SER A 84 0.52 8.72 4.58
CA SER A 84 1.24 9.93 5.02
C SER A 84 2.59 10.11 4.35
N GLU A 85 3.22 9.00 3.96
CA GLU A 85 4.55 8.96 3.35
C GLU A 85 4.54 9.02 1.82
N GLU A 86 3.36 9.04 1.19
CA GLU A 86 3.25 9.11 -0.27
C GLU A 86 3.63 10.48 -0.81
N THR A 87 4.36 10.49 -1.91
CA THR A 87 4.58 11.68 -2.72
C THR A 87 3.30 12.03 -3.51
N LEU A 88 3.18 13.29 -3.92
CA LEU A 88 2.03 13.69 -4.75
C LEU A 88 2.02 12.99 -6.11
N ASN A 89 3.16 12.59 -6.68
CA ASN A 89 3.22 11.77 -7.89
C ASN A 89 2.59 10.39 -7.66
N GLU A 90 2.85 9.73 -6.55
CA GLU A 90 2.25 8.43 -6.22
C GLU A 90 0.74 8.55 -5.98
N ILE A 91 0.31 9.66 -5.39
CA ILE A 91 -1.11 9.98 -5.21
C ILE A 91 -1.77 10.24 -6.57
N LEU A 92 -1.10 10.98 -7.46
CA LEU A 92 -1.55 11.22 -8.83
C LEU A 92 -1.75 9.92 -9.60
N ASP A 93 -0.80 8.99 -9.54
CA ASP A 93 -0.88 7.71 -10.24
C ASP A 93 -2.13 6.92 -9.85
N ARG A 94 -2.51 6.94 -8.56
CA ARG A 94 -3.75 6.32 -8.10
C ARG A 94 -4.99 7.12 -8.51
N TYR A 95 -4.90 8.44 -8.46
CA TYR A 95 -6.02 9.30 -8.84
C TYR A 95 -6.34 9.24 -10.34
N MET A 96 -5.36 8.86 -11.19
CA MET A 96 -5.60 8.63 -12.62
C MET A 96 -6.61 7.51 -12.89
N GLU A 97 -6.85 6.60 -11.96
CA GLU A 97 -7.95 5.61 -12.09
C GLU A 97 -9.35 6.28 -12.06
N LEU A 98 -9.47 7.40 -11.34
CA LEU A 98 -10.71 8.19 -11.24
C LEU A 98 -10.78 9.26 -12.34
N ASN A 99 -9.64 9.84 -12.70
CA ASN A 99 -9.53 10.89 -13.70
C ASN A 99 -8.28 10.71 -14.56
N GLU A 100 -8.43 10.13 -15.75
CA GLU A 100 -7.32 9.84 -16.69
C GLU A 100 -6.54 11.10 -17.11
N HIS A 101 -7.15 12.28 -16.98
CA HIS A 101 -6.52 13.55 -17.34
C HIS A 101 -5.79 14.23 -16.18
N ALA A 102 -5.75 13.63 -15.00
CA ALA A 102 -5.20 14.23 -13.79
C ALA A 102 -3.73 14.68 -13.95
N ALA A 103 -2.95 13.98 -14.77
CA ALA A 103 -1.55 14.31 -15.06
C ALA A 103 -1.38 15.60 -15.92
N SER A 104 -2.45 16.04 -16.63
CA SER A 104 -2.42 17.25 -17.45
C SER A 104 -2.77 18.52 -16.67
N TYR A 105 -3.11 18.39 -15.40
CA TYR A 105 -3.47 19.53 -14.53
C TYR A 105 -2.30 19.95 -13.64
N THR A 106 -2.29 21.22 -13.28
CA THR A 106 -1.44 21.73 -12.21
C THR A 106 -2.15 21.58 -10.88
N TRP A 107 -1.51 20.88 -9.95
CA TRP A 107 -2.00 20.69 -8.59
C TRP A 107 -1.65 21.90 -7.73
N LYS A 108 -2.64 22.54 -7.13
CA LYS A 108 -2.46 23.75 -6.30
C LYS A 108 -3.19 23.62 -4.98
N ARG A 109 -2.60 24.21 -3.94
CA ARG A 109 -3.29 24.47 -2.67
C ARG A 109 -3.22 25.97 -2.35
N LEU A 110 -4.34 26.56 -2.00
CA LEU A 110 -4.44 27.99 -1.68
C LEU A 110 -3.78 28.89 -2.76
N GLY A 111 -3.91 28.50 -4.04
CA GLY A 111 -3.33 29.23 -5.16
C GLY A 111 -1.83 28.97 -5.42
N ARG A 112 -1.15 28.21 -4.58
CA ARG A 112 0.27 27.86 -4.76
C ARG A 112 0.39 26.49 -5.44
N PRO A 113 1.26 26.35 -6.46
CA PRO A 113 1.56 25.07 -7.06
C PRO A 113 2.24 24.15 -6.02
N LEU A 114 1.88 22.89 -6.04
CA LEU A 114 2.48 21.86 -5.19
C LEU A 114 3.67 21.22 -5.88
N ASP A 115 4.65 20.80 -5.09
CA ASP A 115 5.79 20.03 -5.55
C ASP A 115 5.41 18.55 -5.58
N MET A 116 5.33 17.99 -6.80
CA MET A 116 4.85 16.62 -7.00
C MET A 116 5.80 15.54 -6.46
N ASP A 117 7.08 15.85 -6.30
CA ASP A 117 8.09 14.91 -5.80
C ASP A 117 8.14 14.86 -4.25
N LYS A 118 7.35 15.68 -3.60
CA LYS A 118 7.27 15.76 -2.14
C LYS A 118 6.00 15.14 -1.58
N THR A 119 6.06 14.82 -0.29
CA THR A 119 4.90 14.37 0.48
C THR A 119 3.93 15.51 0.74
N LEU A 120 2.75 15.19 1.30
CA LEU A 120 1.79 16.20 1.71
C LEU A 120 2.36 17.13 2.79
N GLU A 121 3.05 16.58 3.78
CA GLU A 121 3.65 17.34 4.88
C GLU A 121 4.74 18.30 4.39
N GLU A 122 5.61 17.85 3.48
CA GLU A 122 6.65 18.68 2.86
C GLU A 122 6.09 19.78 1.94
N ASN A 123 4.83 19.66 1.53
CA ASN A 123 4.05 20.67 0.79
C ASN A 123 3.21 21.58 1.71
N ASP A 124 3.56 21.70 2.97
CA ASP A 124 2.82 22.50 3.97
C ASP A 124 1.36 22.02 4.16
N ILE A 125 1.12 20.71 4.03
CA ILE A 125 -0.18 20.08 4.30
C ILE A 125 -0.02 19.13 5.49
N PRO A 126 0.07 19.64 6.73
CA PRO A 126 0.22 18.81 7.92
C PRO A 126 -1.01 17.92 8.14
N ASP A 127 -0.83 16.86 8.92
CA ASP A 127 -1.94 16.02 9.37
C ASP A 127 -2.45 16.54 10.72
N GLU A 128 -3.52 17.28 10.68
CA GLU A 128 -4.18 17.86 11.86
C GLU A 128 -5.41 17.02 12.30
N THR A 129 -5.55 15.79 11.77
CA THR A 129 -6.74 14.96 11.99
C THR A 129 -7.01 14.71 13.48
N ASP A 130 -5.97 14.37 14.24
CA ASP A 130 -6.12 14.03 15.65
C ASP A 130 -6.56 15.24 16.49
N GLU A 131 -6.04 16.43 16.15
CA GLU A 131 -6.42 17.69 16.83
C GLU A 131 -7.89 18.05 16.60
N PHE A 132 -8.38 17.85 15.37
CA PHE A 132 -9.79 18.11 15.04
C PHE A 132 -10.74 17.07 15.64
N ILE A 133 -10.30 15.82 15.76
CA ILE A 133 -11.06 14.77 16.47
C ILE A 133 -11.20 15.14 17.94
N ASP A 134 -10.14 15.57 18.61
CA ASP A 134 -10.15 15.98 20.01
C ASP A 134 -11.07 17.21 20.26
N LEU A 135 -11.16 18.08 19.27
CA LEU A 135 -12.06 19.23 19.27
C LEU A 135 -13.51 18.88 18.90
N ASN A 136 -13.79 17.61 18.57
CA ASN A 136 -15.10 17.13 18.13
C ASN A 136 -15.67 17.91 16.93
N ILE A 137 -14.80 18.24 15.98
CA ILE A 137 -15.16 18.93 14.73
C ILE A 137 -15.53 17.88 13.68
N ASP A 138 -16.52 18.18 12.84
CA ASP A 138 -16.97 17.29 11.76
C ASP A 138 -15.81 17.04 10.78
N GLU A 139 -15.60 15.78 10.42
CA GLU A 139 -14.52 15.34 9.52
C GLU A 139 -14.49 16.13 8.21
N HIS A 140 -15.66 16.39 7.60
CA HIS A 140 -15.76 17.13 6.34
C HIS A 140 -15.23 18.57 6.42
N ALA A 141 -15.14 19.14 7.63
CA ALA A 141 -14.68 20.50 7.82
C ALA A 141 -13.15 20.64 7.76
N TYR A 142 -12.40 19.57 8.02
CA TYR A 142 -10.94 19.61 8.10
C TYR A 142 -10.19 18.77 7.07
N ILE A 143 -10.88 18.00 6.22
CA ILE A 143 -10.19 17.27 5.14
C ILE A 143 -9.46 18.29 4.24
N PRO A 144 -8.12 18.19 4.11
CA PRO A 144 -7.37 19.10 3.28
C PRO A 144 -7.76 18.96 1.81
N ALA A 145 -7.92 20.10 1.11
CA ALA A 145 -8.31 20.12 -0.28
C ALA A 145 -7.15 20.57 -1.19
N VAL A 146 -6.99 19.85 -2.29
CA VAL A 146 -6.09 20.19 -3.40
C VAL A 146 -6.94 20.50 -4.63
N HIS A 147 -6.56 21.51 -5.38
CA HIS A 147 -7.30 21.97 -6.54
C HIS A 147 -6.53 21.69 -7.82
N LEU A 148 -7.22 21.17 -8.83
CA LEU A 148 -6.67 20.88 -10.15
C LEU A 148 -7.02 22.03 -11.11
N TYR A 149 -6.01 22.62 -11.73
CA TYR A 149 -6.13 23.68 -12.75
C TYR A 149 -5.46 23.21 -14.05
N TYR A 150 -5.89 23.74 -15.18
CA TYR A 150 -5.16 23.50 -16.43
C TYR A 150 -3.72 24.01 -16.35
N ASN A 151 -2.79 23.31 -17.03
CA ASN A 151 -1.38 23.68 -17.08
C ASN A 151 -1.12 24.99 -17.86
N ASP A 152 -2.07 25.44 -18.67
CA ASP A 152 -2.03 26.66 -19.45
C ASP A 152 -2.68 27.85 -18.72
N ASP A 153 -2.78 27.78 -17.40
CA ASP A 153 -3.29 28.88 -16.59
C ASP A 153 -2.35 30.08 -16.68
N LEU A 154 -2.70 31.03 -17.55
CA LEU A 154 -1.96 32.28 -17.78
C LEU A 154 -2.06 33.28 -16.61
N THR A 155 -2.75 32.94 -15.54
CA THR A 155 -2.89 33.80 -14.35
C THR A 155 -1.68 33.73 -13.43
N VAL A 156 -0.71 32.87 -13.70
CA VAL A 156 0.57 32.80 -12.98
C VAL A 156 1.59 33.67 -13.77
N ALA A 157 1.70 34.92 -13.42
CA ALA A 157 2.80 35.77 -13.85
C ALA A 157 3.83 35.90 -12.74
#